data_55e83f575e3a8002151ee0f9b20872c7
#
_entry.id   55e83f575e3a8002151ee0f9b20872c7
#
_cell.length_a   1.000
_cell.length_b   1.000
_cell.length_c   1.000
_cell.angle_alpha   90.00
_cell.angle_beta   90.00
_cell.angle_gamma   90.00
#
_symmetry.space_group_name_H-M   'P 1'
#
loop_
_entity.id
_entity.type
_entity.pdbx_description
1 polymer ?
#
loop_
_entity_poly.entity_id
_entity_poly.type
_entity_poly.pdbx_seq_one_letter_code
_entity_poly.pdbx_strand_id
1 'polypeptide(L)'
;MHTRNIIRTMNKMNLKRIRNAVTMCLLATAGTLYAQRSETLLEKNWKFLKGDPKEAQSPTFDDSTWKAVRVPHDWAIYGPFDTRNDLQDVAITQNLETKSSVKSGRTGALPYMGVGWYRTEFSVPEGKEATLLFDGAMSEARVYVNGKEACFWPYGYNAFHCNITPLLRTDGEPNTLAVR
;
A
#
# COMPACT_ATOMS: atom_id res chain seq x y z
N MET A 1 -54.78 -17.60 54.66
CA MET A 1 -54.81 -17.96 53.23
C MET A 1 -54.41 -16.81 52.29
N HIS A 2 -53.83 -15.71 52.80
CA HIS A 2 -53.52 -14.50 52.03
C HIS A 2 -51.98 -14.36 51.68
N THR A 3 -51.12 -15.00 52.45
CA THR A 3 -49.64 -14.82 52.31
C THR A 3 -49.00 -15.51 51.09
N ARG A 4 -49.56 -16.63 50.61
CA ARG A 4 -48.99 -17.39 49.44
C ARG A 4 -49.18 -16.67 48.06
N ASN A 5 -50.26 -15.89 47.94
CA ASN A 5 -50.54 -15.18 46.67
C ASN A 5 -49.69 -13.93 46.49
N ILE A 6 -49.29 -13.25 47.55
CA ILE A 6 -48.44 -12.05 47.49
C ILE A 6 -47.02 -12.40 47.14
N ILE A 7 -46.49 -13.51 47.71
CA ILE A 7 -45.13 -13.97 47.39
C ILE A 7 -45.01 -14.45 45.91
N ARG A 8 -46.05 -15.11 45.38
CA ARG A 8 -46.08 -15.56 43.97
C ARG A 8 -46.14 -14.41 42.96
N THR A 9 -46.82 -13.31 43.31
CA THR A 9 -46.94 -12.11 42.45
C THR A 9 -45.66 -11.29 42.46
N MET A 10 -45.01 -11.15 43.61
CA MET A 10 -43.69 -10.47 43.70
C MET A 10 -42.58 -11.22 42.99
N ASN A 11 -42.52 -12.55 43.09
CA ASN A 11 -41.50 -13.35 42.31
C ASN A 11 -41.70 -13.24 40.81
N LYS A 12 -42.92 -13.24 40.30
CA LYS A 12 -43.18 -13.06 38.85
C LYS A 12 -42.77 -11.66 38.33
N MET A 13 -43.00 -10.62 39.13
CA MET A 13 -42.59 -9.26 38.77
C MET A 13 -41.05 -9.10 38.79
N ASN A 14 -40.36 -9.69 39.75
CA ASN A 14 -38.90 -9.62 39.81
C ASN A 14 -38.24 -10.41 38.68
N LEU A 15 -38.75 -11.58 38.32
CA LEU A 15 -38.21 -12.34 37.16
C LEU A 15 -38.39 -11.59 35.82
N LYS A 16 -39.54 -10.95 35.59
CA LYS A 16 -39.75 -10.12 34.39
C LYS A 16 -38.82 -8.92 34.35
N ARG A 17 -38.61 -8.24 35.47
CA ARG A 17 -37.67 -7.10 35.54
C ARG A 17 -36.23 -7.53 35.33
N ILE A 18 -35.78 -8.64 35.91
CA ILE A 18 -34.45 -9.20 35.71
C ILE A 18 -34.26 -9.63 34.24
N ARG A 19 -35.24 -10.32 33.65
CA ARG A 19 -35.20 -10.73 32.25
C ARG A 19 -35.11 -9.52 31.31
N ASN A 20 -35.90 -8.47 31.54
CA ASN A 20 -35.86 -7.26 30.73
C ASN A 20 -34.54 -6.48 30.92
N ALA A 21 -33.97 -6.44 32.12
CA ALA A 21 -32.68 -5.83 32.38
C ALA A 21 -31.54 -6.59 31.71
N VAL A 22 -31.54 -7.92 31.75
CA VAL A 22 -30.55 -8.77 31.05
C VAL A 22 -30.68 -8.62 29.54
N THR A 23 -31.89 -8.56 28.99
CA THR A 23 -32.12 -8.35 27.55
C THR A 23 -31.64 -6.96 27.12
N MET A 24 -31.85 -5.93 27.94
CA MET A 24 -31.40 -4.56 27.65
C MET A 24 -29.87 -4.43 27.75
N CYS A 25 -29.21 -5.11 28.69
CA CYS A 25 -27.76 -5.18 28.76
C CYS A 25 -27.15 -5.91 27.57
N LEU A 26 -27.74 -7.02 27.12
CA LEU A 26 -27.30 -7.76 25.93
C LEU A 26 -27.48 -6.96 24.64
N LEU A 27 -28.51 -6.14 24.52
CA LEU A 27 -28.71 -5.24 23.39
C LEU A 27 -27.73 -4.04 23.41
N ALA A 28 -27.36 -3.56 24.59
CA ALA A 28 -26.41 -2.45 24.73
C ALA A 28 -24.95 -2.86 24.39
N THR A 29 -24.58 -4.14 24.55
CA THR A 29 -23.24 -4.66 24.21
C THR A 29 -23.10 -5.06 22.74
N ALA A 30 -24.19 -5.19 22.00
CA ALA A 30 -24.18 -5.53 20.58
C ALA A 30 -23.82 -4.33 19.66
N GLY A 31 -23.64 -3.14 20.22
CA GLY A 31 -23.62 -1.87 19.48
C GLY A 31 -22.26 -1.29 19.11
N THR A 32 -21.11 -1.91 19.41
CA THR A 32 -19.82 -1.25 19.19
C THR A 32 -18.73 -2.14 18.62
N LEU A 33 -19.04 -2.91 17.60
CA LEU A 33 -18.01 -3.44 16.72
C LEU A 33 -17.67 -2.36 15.66
N TYR A 34 -16.99 -1.30 16.09
CA TYR A 34 -16.34 -0.42 15.13
C TYR A 34 -15.20 -1.18 14.48
N ALA A 35 -15.26 -1.35 13.16
CA ALA A 35 -14.11 -1.79 12.40
C ALA A 35 -13.00 -0.74 12.58
N GLN A 36 -11.98 -1.06 13.39
CA GLN A 36 -10.87 -0.14 13.63
C GLN A 36 -9.93 -0.20 12.42
N ARG A 37 -9.93 0.87 11.63
CA ARG A 37 -8.90 1.10 10.61
C ARG A 37 -7.61 1.51 11.31
N SER A 38 -6.51 0.87 10.95
CA SER A 38 -5.16 1.28 11.33
C SER A 38 -4.35 1.58 10.07
N GLU A 39 -3.47 2.55 10.15
CA GLU A 39 -2.57 2.92 9.06
C GLU A 39 -1.12 2.75 9.55
N THR A 40 -0.29 2.17 8.71
CA THR A 40 1.14 1.96 8.97
C THR A 40 1.94 2.48 7.79
N LEU A 41 2.88 3.37 8.05
CA LEU A 41 3.76 3.91 7.02
C LEU A 41 4.92 2.94 6.76
N LEU A 42 5.10 2.57 5.50
CA LEU A 42 6.21 1.74 5.04
C LEU A 42 7.33 2.61 4.46
N GLU A 43 7.96 3.44 5.28
CA GLU A 43 9.01 4.38 4.83
C GLU A 43 10.42 3.81 4.88
N LYS A 44 10.66 2.81 5.73
CA LYS A 44 11.99 2.29 6.06
C LYS A 44 12.18 0.87 5.54
N ASN A 45 13.44 0.43 5.58
CA ASN A 45 13.84 -0.93 5.24
C ASN A 45 13.57 -1.33 3.78
N TRP A 46 13.53 -0.35 2.90
CA TRP A 46 13.45 -0.60 1.48
C TRP A 46 14.83 -0.86 0.90
N LYS A 47 14.87 -1.73 -0.09
CA LYS A 47 16.02 -1.99 -0.96
C LYS A 47 15.67 -1.58 -2.37
N PHE A 48 16.62 -0.98 -3.05
CA PHE A 48 16.45 -0.44 -4.40
C PHE A 48 17.55 -0.95 -5.34
N LEU A 49 17.15 -1.32 -6.55
CA LEU A 49 18.05 -1.59 -7.65
C LEU A 49 17.56 -0.91 -8.93
N LYS A 50 18.48 -0.21 -9.61
CA LYS A 50 18.27 0.31 -10.96
C LYS A 50 18.56 -0.81 -11.97
N GLY A 51 17.55 -1.21 -12.73
CA GLY A 51 17.60 -2.32 -13.67
C GLY A 51 16.37 -3.19 -13.60
N ASP A 52 16.31 -4.26 -14.38
CA ASP A 52 15.16 -5.17 -14.46
C ASP A 52 15.60 -6.64 -14.36
N PRO A 53 16.09 -7.07 -13.19
CA PRO A 53 16.48 -8.45 -13.00
C PRO A 53 15.26 -9.37 -13.08
N LYS A 54 15.46 -10.53 -13.70
CA LYS A 54 14.42 -11.55 -13.78
C LYS A 54 14.04 -12.04 -12.38
N GLU A 55 12.75 -12.26 -12.16
CA GLU A 55 12.20 -12.81 -10.93
C GLU A 55 12.39 -11.94 -9.67
N ALA A 56 12.70 -10.66 -9.83
CA ALA A 56 12.85 -9.74 -8.70
C ALA A 56 11.56 -9.62 -7.82
N GLN A 57 10.41 -10.05 -8.31
CA GLN A 57 9.16 -10.17 -7.56
C GLN A 57 9.14 -11.38 -6.62
N SER A 58 10.01 -12.39 -6.83
CA SER A 58 10.00 -13.62 -6.03
C SER A 58 10.32 -13.35 -4.56
N PRO A 59 9.62 -13.95 -3.60
CA PRO A 59 9.98 -13.85 -2.18
C PRO A 59 11.39 -14.35 -1.86
N THR A 60 11.87 -15.32 -2.64
CA THR A 60 13.20 -15.94 -2.46
C THR A 60 14.31 -15.26 -3.24
N PHE A 61 14.01 -14.13 -3.91
CA PHE A 61 15.02 -13.40 -4.66
C PHE A 61 16.08 -12.82 -3.71
N ASP A 62 17.37 -13.02 -4.05
CA ASP A 62 18.46 -12.43 -3.27
C ASP A 62 18.65 -10.96 -3.62
N ASP A 63 18.20 -10.10 -2.74
CA ASP A 63 18.33 -8.65 -2.80
C ASP A 63 19.41 -8.10 -1.84
N SER A 64 20.32 -8.94 -1.37
CA SER A 64 21.36 -8.58 -0.39
C SER A 64 22.31 -7.48 -0.88
N THR A 65 22.53 -7.41 -2.20
CA THR A 65 23.40 -6.42 -2.86
C THR A 65 22.69 -5.12 -3.21
N TRP A 66 21.37 -5.04 -3.00
CA TRP A 66 20.61 -3.85 -3.35
C TRP A 66 20.87 -2.71 -2.36
N LYS A 67 20.77 -1.48 -2.85
CA LYS A 67 20.97 -0.29 -2.03
C LYS A 67 19.84 -0.14 -1.02
N ALA A 68 20.18 -0.04 0.27
CA ALA A 68 19.23 0.33 1.30
C ALA A 68 18.76 1.79 1.10
N VAL A 69 17.45 2.00 1.09
CA VAL A 69 16.83 3.31 0.90
C VAL A 69 15.66 3.53 1.85
N ARG A 70 15.21 4.76 1.92
CA ARG A 70 13.91 5.14 2.51
C ARG A 70 13.03 5.69 1.40
N VAL A 71 11.73 5.51 1.51
CA VAL A 71 10.78 6.17 0.64
C VAL A 71 10.14 7.39 1.37
N PRO A 72 9.83 8.47 0.66
CA PRO A 72 9.99 8.66 -0.77
C PRO A 72 11.46 8.71 -1.21
N HIS A 73 11.77 8.14 -2.40
CA HIS A 73 13.11 8.05 -2.95
C HIS A 73 13.09 8.47 -4.43
N ASP A 74 13.88 9.46 -4.75
CA ASP A 74 14.10 9.88 -6.13
C ASP A 74 15.48 9.41 -6.59
N TRP A 75 15.50 8.44 -7.48
CA TRP A 75 16.75 7.85 -7.98
C TRP A 75 17.32 8.59 -9.20
N ALA A 76 16.54 9.46 -9.83
CA ALA A 76 17.01 10.24 -10.98
C ALA A 76 18.02 11.33 -10.58
N ILE A 77 17.91 11.87 -9.36
CA ILE A 77 18.78 12.95 -8.87
C ILE A 77 20.24 12.53 -8.65
N TYR A 78 20.53 11.25 -8.65
CA TYR A 78 21.91 10.74 -8.47
C TYR A 78 22.61 10.45 -9.79
N GLY A 79 21.98 10.76 -10.93
CA GLY A 79 22.54 10.49 -12.24
C GLY A 79 22.48 9.01 -12.65
N PRO A 80 23.25 8.62 -13.66
CA PRO A 80 24.20 9.46 -14.39
C PRO A 80 23.51 10.57 -15.19
N PHE A 81 24.08 11.78 -15.11
CA PHE A 81 23.61 12.93 -15.91
C PHE A 81 24.21 12.84 -17.29
N ASP A 82 23.38 12.81 -18.31
CA ASP A 82 23.81 12.77 -19.69
C ASP A 82 22.80 13.50 -20.56
N THR A 83 23.28 14.42 -21.40
CA THR A 83 22.43 15.18 -22.32
C THR A 83 21.63 14.27 -23.26
N ARG A 84 22.02 13.01 -23.41
CA ARG A 84 21.31 12.00 -24.19
C ARG A 84 20.12 11.36 -23.46
N ASN A 85 19.99 11.61 -22.16
CA ASN A 85 18.88 11.02 -21.38
C ASN A 85 17.51 11.59 -21.73
N ASP A 86 17.45 12.79 -22.26
CA ASP A 86 16.19 13.48 -22.57
C ASP A 86 16.32 14.16 -23.95
N LEU A 87 16.50 13.37 -25.00
CA LEU A 87 16.54 13.88 -26.34
C LEU A 87 15.14 14.10 -26.89
N GLN A 88 14.92 15.28 -27.47
CA GLN A 88 13.68 15.67 -28.11
C GLN A 88 13.96 16.20 -29.51
N ASP A 89 13.12 15.83 -30.47
CA ASP A 89 13.17 16.39 -31.83
C ASP A 89 12.17 17.55 -31.91
N VAL A 90 12.67 18.76 -31.71
CA VAL A 90 11.85 19.97 -31.58
C VAL A 90 12.40 21.14 -32.38
N ALA A 91 11.51 22.00 -32.86
CA ALA A 91 11.82 23.35 -33.37
C ALA A 91 11.45 24.39 -32.31
N ILE A 92 12.39 25.23 -31.92
CA ILE A 92 12.13 26.32 -30.96
C ILE A 92 11.71 27.56 -31.76
N THR A 93 10.40 27.78 -31.82
CA THR A 93 9.83 28.91 -32.59
C THR A 93 10.29 30.26 -32.08
N GLN A 94 10.57 30.42 -30.79
CA GLN A 94 11.17 31.63 -30.23
C GLN A 94 12.55 31.95 -30.80
N ASN A 95 13.28 30.92 -31.27
CA ASN A 95 14.57 31.06 -31.93
C ASN A 95 14.46 31.16 -33.47
N LEU A 96 13.25 31.35 -34.00
CA LEU A 96 12.94 31.37 -35.42
C LEU A 96 13.32 30.05 -36.15
N GLU A 97 13.36 28.94 -35.46
CA GLU A 97 13.63 27.65 -36.08
C GLU A 97 12.42 27.19 -36.88
N THR A 98 12.62 26.83 -38.12
CA THR A 98 11.59 26.34 -39.05
C THR A 98 11.62 24.83 -39.23
N LYS A 99 12.69 24.17 -38.76
CA LYS A 99 12.88 22.72 -38.82
C LYS A 99 13.23 22.20 -37.45
N SER A 100 12.68 21.04 -37.10
CA SER A 100 13.05 20.36 -35.86
C SER A 100 14.48 19.84 -35.94
N SER A 101 15.11 19.78 -34.78
CA SER A 101 16.42 19.14 -34.58
C SER A 101 16.47 18.51 -33.21
N VAL A 102 17.32 17.51 -33.05
CA VAL A 102 17.50 16.81 -31.79
C VAL A 102 18.17 17.76 -30.80
N LYS A 103 17.51 17.98 -29.66
CA LYS A 103 18.00 18.83 -28.57
C LYS A 103 17.85 18.11 -27.25
N SER A 104 18.65 18.47 -26.26
CA SER A 104 18.37 18.11 -24.86
C SER A 104 17.08 18.77 -24.42
N GLY A 105 16.25 18.01 -23.71
CA GLY A 105 15.03 18.51 -23.10
C GLY A 105 15.30 19.47 -21.93
N ARG A 106 14.21 19.99 -21.33
CA ARG A 106 14.26 20.99 -20.25
C ARG A 106 14.55 20.42 -18.87
N THR A 107 14.82 19.13 -18.79
CA THR A 107 14.99 18.41 -17.52
C THR A 107 16.40 18.53 -16.94
N GLY A 108 17.32 19.21 -17.63
CA GLY A 108 18.72 19.30 -17.22
C GLY A 108 19.47 17.99 -17.29
N ALA A 109 19.07 17.09 -18.20
CA ALA A 109 19.62 15.74 -18.34
C ALA A 109 19.41 14.82 -17.11
N LEU A 110 18.41 15.16 -16.30
CA LEU A 110 18.08 14.41 -15.08
C LEU A 110 17.34 13.11 -15.31
N PRO A 111 16.27 13.02 -16.15
CA PRO A 111 15.49 11.80 -16.17
C PRO A 111 16.25 10.69 -16.81
N TYR A 112 16.72 9.79 -15.98
CA TYR A 112 17.11 8.48 -16.44
C TYR A 112 15.83 7.67 -16.71
N MET A 113 15.61 7.33 -17.96
CA MET A 113 14.52 6.43 -18.34
C MET A 113 14.97 4.99 -18.21
N GLY A 114 14.21 4.20 -17.49
CA GLY A 114 14.51 2.80 -17.30
C GLY A 114 13.72 2.19 -16.16
N VAL A 115 14.01 0.94 -15.88
CA VAL A 115 13.32 0.20 -14.83
C VAL A 115 14.10 0.31 -13.52
N GLY A 116 13.37 0.45 -12.43
CA GLY A 116 13.87 0.33 -11.07
C GLY A 116 12.98 -0.59 -10.26
N TRP A 117 13.58 -1.28 -9.31
CA TRP A 117 12.88 -2.17 -8.40
C TRP A 117 13.08 -1.71 -6.96
N TYR A 118 11.99 -1.76 -6.21
CA TYR A 118 11.97 -1.56 -4.77
C TYR A 118 11.46 -2.82 -4.10
N ARG A 119 12.10 -3.22 -2.99
CA ARG A 119 11.68 -4.39 -2.22
C ARG A 119 11.70 -4.05 -0.74
N THR A 120 10.73 -4.58 -0.01
CA THR A 120 10.68 -4.54 1.46
C THR A 120 9.85 -5.70 1.99
N GLU A 121 9.85 -5.87 3.29
CA GLU A 121 8.99 -6.80 4.00
C GLU A 121 8.04 -6.05 4.92
N PHE A 122 6.86 -6.60 5.13
CA PHE A 122 5.85 -6.04 6.02
C PHE A 122 4.99 -7.15 6.63
N SER A 123 4.37 -6.84 7.76
CA SER A 123 3.46 -7.77 8.43
C SER A 123 2.07 -7.18 8.55
N VAL A 124 1.05 -8.02 8.41
CA VAL A 124 -0.35 -7.69 8.64
C VAL A 124 -0.87 -8.65 9.71
N PRO A 125 -1.57 -8.16 10.75
CA PRO A 125 -2.18 -9.05 11.73
C PRO A 125 -3.13 -10.06 11.08
N GLU A 126 -3.13 -11.28 11.58
CA GLU A 126 -3.96 -12.36 11.07
C GLU A 126 -5.45 -11.97 11.03
N GLY A 127 -6.14 -12.38 9.98
CA GLY A 127 -7.56 -12.11 9.78
C GLY A 127 -7.92 -10.66 9.46
N LYS A 128 -6.93 -9.80 9.20
CA LYS A 128 -7.17 -8.42 8.76
C LYS A 128 -7.13 -8.29 7.25
N GLU A 129 -8.01 -7.46 6.72
CA GLU A 129 -7.92 -6.98 5.35
C GLU A 129 -6.84 -5.90 5.26
N ALA A 130 -6.12 -5.87 4.14
CA ALA A 130 -5.08 -4.88 3.91
C ALA A 130 -5.13 -4.31 2.50
N THR A 131 -4.88 -3.01 2.44
CA THR A 131 -4.77 -2.26 1.19
C THR A 131 -3.49 -1.44 1.25
N LEU A 132 -2.65 -1.56 0.22
CA LEU A 132 -1.52 -0.66 0.02
C LEU A 132 -2.01 0.63 -0.63
N LEU A 133 -1.59 1.77 -0.09
CA LEU A 133 -1.80 3.08 -0.68
C LEU A 133 -0.44 3.63 -1.12
N PHE A 134 -0.37 4.08 -2.36
CA PHE A 134 0.77 4.79 -2.93
C PHE A 134 0.35 6.21 -3.25
N ASP A 135 1.06 7.19 -2.69
CA ASP A 135 0.82 8.61 -3.02
C ASP A 135 1.26 8.95 -4.44
N GLY A 136 2.21 8.18 -4.97
CA GLY A 136 2.66 8.26 -6.34
C GLY A 136 3.84 7.30 -6.58
N ALA A 137 3.89 6.72 -7.77
CA ALA A 137 5.03 5.93 -8.24
C ALA A 137 5.19 6.16 -9.74
N MET A 138 6.28 6.78 -10.13
CA MET A 138 6.59 7.18 -11.51
C MET A 138 7.29 6.02 -12.22
N SER A 139 6.79 5.56 -13.29
CA SER A 139 5.45 5.38 -13.86
C SER A 139 5.33 3.91 -14.26
N GLU A 140 4.16 3.44 -14.72
CA GLU A 140 3.96 2.01 -15.05
C GLU A 140 4.29 1.07 -13.88
N ALA A 141 3.90 1.50 -12.67
CA ALA A 141 4.16 0.76 -11.44
C ALA A 141 3.45 -0.59 -11.42
N ARG A 142 4.21 -1.67 -11.26
CA ARG A 142 3.69 -3.02 -11.00
C ARG A 142 4.01 -3.40 -9.56
N VAL A 143 2.99 -3.74 -8.82
CA VAL A 143 3.08 -4.07 -7.40
C VAL A 143 2.91 -5.57 -7.23
N TYR A 144 3.83 -6.20 -6.52
CA TYR A 144 3.80 -7.64 -6.25
C TYR A 144 3.82 -7.89 -4.75
N VAL A 145 2.97 -8.78 -4.29
CA VAL A 145 2.97 -9.27 -2.92
C VAL A 145 3.19 -10.78 -2.95
N ASN A 146 4.21 -11.24 -2.24
CA ASN A 146 4.60 -12.65 -2.18
C ASN A 146 4.79 -13.29 -3.57
N GLY A 147 5.36 -12.52 -4.51
CA GLY A 147 5.64 -12.95 -5.87
C GLY A 147 4.46 -12.85 -6.85
N LYS A 148 3.26 -12.51 -6.38
CA LYS A 148 2.05 -12.39 -7.21
C LYS A 148 1.74 -10.92 -7.47
N GLU A 149 1.38 -10.58 -8.71
CA GLU A 149 0.98 -9.21 -9.06
C GLU A 149 -0.32 -8.85 -8.32
N ALA A 150 -0.27 -7.78 -7.55
CA ALA A 150 -1.41 -7.23 -6.83
C ALA A 150 -2.15 -6.19 -7.66
N CYS A 151 -1.41 -5.31 -8.33
CA CYS A 151 -1.97 -4.32 -9.24
C CYS A 151 -0.91 -3.74 -10.18
N PHE A 152 -1.40 -3.11 -11.26
CA PHE A 152 -0.63 -2.30 -12.19
C PHE A 152 -1.21 -0.89 -12.26
N TRP A 153 -0.35 0.13 -12.21
CA TRP A 153 -0.76 1.51 -12.33
C TRP A 153 0.12 2.26 -13.33
N PRO A 154 -0.43 2.72 -14.47
CA PRO A 154 0.38 3.27 -15.57
C PRO A 154 0.84 4.72 -15.34
N TYR A 155 0.09 5.50 -14.55
CA TYR A 155 0.30 6.94 -14.45
C TYR A 155 1.03 7.35 -13.17
N GLY A 156 2.14 8.10 -13.31
CA GLY A 156 3.04 8.40 -12.20
C GLY A 156 2.60 9.52 -11.25
N TYR A 157 1.63 10.35 -11.61
CA TYR A 157 1.29 11.57 -10.87
C TYR A 157 0.03 11.48 -10.01
N ASN A 158 -0.60 10.33 -9.95
CA ASN A 158 -1.79 10.11 -9.11
C ASN A 158 -1.51 9.09 -8.02
N ALA A 159 -2.17 9.29 -6.89
CA ALA A 159 -2.27 8.25 -5.87
C ALA A 159 -3.10 7.06 -6.39
N PHE A 160 -2.74 5.86 -5.96
CA PHE A 160 -3.47 4.63 -6.25
C PHE A 160 -3.42 3.67 -5.09
N HIS A 161 -4.29 2.67 -5.12
CA HIS A 161 -4.35 1.66 -4.07
C HIS A 161 -4.50 0.26 -4.64
N CYS A 162 -3.98 -0.72 -3.91
CA CYS A 162 -4.07 -2.14 -4.24
C CYS A 162 -4.64 -2.91 -3.06
N ASN A 163 -5.75 -3.62 -3.24
CA ASN A 163 -6.19 -4.59 -2.25
C ASN A 163 -5.26 -5.81 -2.29
N ILE A 164 -4.56 -6.06 -1.20
CA ILE A 164 -3.59 -7.15 -1.09
C ILE A 164 -4.07 -8.29 -0.20
N THR A 165 -5.26 -8.19 0.38
CA THR A 165 -5.82 -9.20 1.27
C THR A 165 -5.73 -10.63 0.73
N PRO A 166 -6.07 -10.90 -0.56
CA PRO A 166 -6.01 -12.25 -1.11
C PRO A 166 -4.60 -12.80 -1.27
N LEU A 167 -3.57 -11.96 -1.15
CA LEU A 167 -2.17 -12.30 -1.39
C LEU A 167 -1.35 -12.41 -0.10
N LEU A 168 -1.96 -12.10 1.04
CA LEU A 168 -1.29 -12.14 2.33
C LEU A 168 -0.95 -13.58 2.74
N ARG A 169 0.17 -13.72 3.45
CA ARG A 169 0.55 -14.97 4.11
C ARG A 169 -0.35 -15.22 5.32
N THR A 170 -0.62 -16.49 5.58
CA THR A 170 -1.43 -16.97 6.72
C THR A 170 -0.62 -17.83 7.69
N ASP A 171 0.70 -17.91 7.48
CA ASP A 171 1.61 -18.71 8.29
C ASP A 171 2.36 -17.90 9.37
N GLY A 172 2.02 -16.60 9.51
CA GLY A 172 2.63 -15.70 10.48
C GLY A 172 3.96 -15.06 10.04
N GLU A 173 4.51 -15.51 8.91
CA GLU A 173 5.74 -14.94 8.36
C GLU A 173 5.51 -13.60 7.67
N PRO A 174 6.52 -12.72 7.60
CA PRO A 174 6.41 -11.46 6.88
C PRO A 174 6.04 -11.65 5.40
N ASN A 175 5.30 -10.68 4.88
CA ASN A 175 4.98 -10.60 3.46
C ASN A 175 6.08 -9.85 2.73
N THR A 176 6.47 -10.31 1.56
CA THR A 176 7.37 -9.58 0.66
C THR A 176 6.58 -8.64 -0.23
N LEU A 177 6.98 -7.38 -0.28
CA LEU A 177 6.47 -6.38 -1.21
C LEU A 177 7.56 -6.05 -2.21
N ALA A 178 7.27 -6.17 -3.50
CA ALA A 178 8.15 -5.74 -4.57
C ALA A 178 7.39 -4.79 -5.50
N VAL A 179 8.05 -3.72 -5.91
CA VAL A 179 7.48 -2.70 -6.82
C VAL A 179 8.48 -2.48 -7.95
N ARG A 180 7.99 -2.69 -9.17
CA ARG A 180 8.72 -2.46 -10.40
C ARG A 180 8.27 -1.18 -11.05
#